data_de81291d62a01a0efa85198948a37def
#
_entry.id   de81291d62a01a0efa85198948a37def
#
_cell.length_a   1.000
_cell.length_b   1.000
_cell.length_c   1.000
_cell.angle_alpha   90.00
_cell.angle_beta   90.00
_cell.angle_gamma   90.00
#
_symmetry.space_group_name_H-M   'P 1'
#
loop_
_entity.id
_entity.type
_entity.pdbx_description
1 polymer ?
#
loop_
_entity_poly.entity_id
_entity_poly.type
_entity_poly.pdbx_seq_one_letter_code
_entity_poly.pdbx_strand_id
1 'polypeptide(L)'
;DEEDASPLISPMDIKKIMGLISKKPSIIILSDYAKGFLSFVLTQKIIKLANKLHIQVLVDPKGNDIERYAGATILTPNKKEALELTSTDINDDTLLDKRLKLLCSKHKLQYIAMTQGSQGIKLIGSKNSCVIPATELKQVFDVSGAGDTVIAALAAGLIGKMTIHDALELANIAAGIAITKVGTVPVEGHEIIKEIEIEHSQQINKIIKPAQMESYLSDLRTAGSKIGFTNGCFDILHAGHVSYLERAKSKVDHLILGLNSDASVRGLKGPSRPVV
;
A
#
# COMPACT_ATOMS: atom_id res chain seq x y z
N ASP A 1 20.48 -22.78 14.56
CA ASP A 1 21.21 -21.75 13.80
C ASP A 1 22.19 -21.09 14.75
N GLU A 2 23.49 -21.38 14.59
CA GLU A 2 24.55 -20.59 15.21
C GLU A 2 24.67 -19.29 14.44
N GLU A 3 24.10 -18.20 14.98
CA GLU A 3 24.30 -16.86 14.43
C GLU A 3 25.68 -16.37 14.88
N ASP A 4 26.67 -16.58 14.04
CA ASP A 4 27.97 -15.94 14.21
C ASP A 4 27.83 -14.42 14.24
N ALA A 5 28.56 -13.76 15.13
CA ALA A 5 28.65 -12.31 15.17
C ALA A 5 29.01 -11.79 13.78
N SER A 6 28.15 -10.91 13.22
CA SER A 6 28.23 -10.44 11.84
C SER A 6 29.64 -10.07 11.44
N PRO A 7 30.26 -10.68 10.42
CA PRO A 7 31.59 -10.33 10.01
C PRO A 7 31.62 -8.86 9.57
N LEU A 8 32.58 -8.10 10.09
CA LEU A 8 32.84 -6.74 9.61
C LEU A 8 33.04 -6.81 8.09
N ILE A 9 32.24 -6.06 7.33
CA ILE A 9 32.34 -6.03 5.87
C ILE A 9 33.76 -5.61 5.49
N SER A 10 34.40 -6.43 4.67
CA SER A 10 35.75 -6.15 4.21
C SER A 10 35.77 -4.95 3.24
N PRO A 11 36.89 -4.20 3.17
CA PRO A 11 37.08 -3.15 2.16
C PRO A 11 36.86 -3.66 0.73
N MET A 12 37.15 -4.94 0.49
CA MET A 12 36.99 -5.59 -0.82
C MET A 12 35.50 -5.79 -1.16
N ASP A 13 34.66 -6.15 -0.18
CA ASP A 13 33.22 -6.29 -0.38
C ASP A 13 32.57 -4.92 -0.63
N ILE A 14 32.99 -3.88 0.09
CA ILE A 14 32.54 -2.51 -0.16
C ILE A 14 32.88 -2.10 -1.60
N LYS A 15 34.11 -2.37 -2.09
CA LYS A 15 34.50 -2.08 -3.46
C LYS A 15 33.65 -2.83 -4.48
N LYS A 16 33.31 -4.09 -4.18
CA LYS A 16 32.46 -4.94 -5.02
C LYS A 16 31.02 -4.38 -5.12
N ILE A 17 30.44 -4.00 -3.97
CA ILE A 17 29.10 -3.37 -3.90
C ILE A 17 29.09 -2.06 -4.70
N MET A 18 30.07 -1.18 -4.49
CA MET A 18 30.17 0.08 -5.24
C MET A 18 30.32 -0.17 -6.74
N GLY A 19 31.06 -1.20 -7.15
CA GLY A 19 31.19 -1.62 -8.55
C GLY A 19 29.88 -2.08 -9.17
N LEU A 20 29.04 -2.80 -8.41
CA LEU A 20 27.70 -3.19 -8.85
C LEU A 20 26.78 -1.98 -9.03
N ILE A 21 26.78 -1.05 -8.09
CA ILE A 21 25.98 0.19 -8.18
C ILE A 21 26.39 1.04 -9.36
N SER A 22 27.70 1.07 -9.66
CA SER A 22 28.24 1.82 -10.83
C SER A 22 27.75 1.28 -12.17
N LYS A 23 27.24 0.05 -12.23
CA LYS A 23 26.55 -0.53 -13.41
C LYS A 23 25.12 -0.01 -13.61
N LYS A 24 24.69 0.90 -12.77
CA LYS A 24 23.38 1.58 -12.81
C LYS A 24 22.20 0.60 -12.78
N PRO A 25 22.01 -0.16 -11.68
CA PRO A 25 20.80 -0.94 -11.51
C PRO A 25 19.58 -0.01 -11.54
N SER A 26 18.42 -0.53 -11.92
CA SER A 26 17.18 0.25 -12.00
C SER A 26 16.74 0.79 -10.64
N ILE A 27 16.96 -0.01 -9.57
CA ILE A 27 16.60 0.33 -8.19
C ILE A 27 17.53 -0.40 -7.22
N ILE A 28 17.67 0.11 -6.01
CA ILE A 28 18.43 -0.54 -4.93
C ILE A 28 17.48 -0.76 -3.76
N ILE A 29 17.44 -1.98 -3.23
CA ILE A 29 16.74 -2.32 -2.00
C ILE A 29 17.79 -2.58 -0.91
N LEU A 30 17.60 -1.93 0.25
CA LEU A 30 18.37 -2.16 1.46
C LEU A 30 17.43 -2.71 2.53
N SER A 31 17.52 -4.01 2.81
CA SER A 31 16.78 -4.65 3.90
C SER A 31 17.69 -4.74 5.13
N ASP A 32 17.40 -3.98 6.17
CA ASP A 32 18.19 -3.92 7.39
C ASP A 32 17.61 -4.86 8.47
N TYR A 33 18.38 -5.85 8.88
CA TYR A 33 18.04 -6.77 9.94
C TYR A 33 18.74 -6.43 11.28
N ALA A 34 19.37 -5.26 11.36
CA ALA A 34 20.18 -4.82 12.53
C ALA A 34 21.31 -5.77 12.91
N LYS A 35 21.77 -6.62 11.98
CA LYS A 35 22.88 -7.58 12.19
C LYS A 35 24.27 -7.00 11.81
N GLY A 36 24.38 -5.67 11.65
CA GLY A 36 25.66 -4.98 11.45
C GLY A 36 26.14 -4.88 10.00
N PHE A 37 25.57 -5.60 9.02
CA PHE A 37 25.96 -5.54 7.62
C PHE A 37 25.75 -4.13 7.05
N LEU A 38 24.59 -3.53 7.22
CA LEU A 38 24.28 -2.17 6.80
C LEU A 38 24.78 -1.16 7.85
N SER A 39 26.12 -1.06 8.02
CA SER A 39 26.70 -0.04 8.88
C SER A 39 26.36 1.37 8.37
N PHE A 40 26.37 2.38 9.27
CA PHE A 40 26.12 3.77 8.90
C PHE A 40 27.00 4.22 7.69
N VAL A 41 28.31 3.90 7.75
CA VAL A 41 29.26 4.30 6.70
C VAL A 41 28.94 3.65 5.35
N LEU A 42 28.62 2.35 5.34
CA LEU A 42 28.30 1.64 4.11
C LEU A 42 26.98 2.14 3.52
N THR A 43 25.93 2.21 4.34
CA THR A 43 24.60 2.66 3.90
C THR A 43 24.65 4.05 3.29
N GLN A 44 25.35 4.98 3.96
CA GLN A 44 25.51 6.33 3.45
C GLN A 44 26.37 6.40 2.17
N LYS A 45 27.38 5.53 2.01
CA LYS A 45 28.12 5.42 0.73
C LYS A 45 27.22 4.94 -0.41
N ILE A 46 26.39 3.93 -0.15
CA ILE A 46 25.43 3.40 -1.13
C ILE A 46 24.45 4.49 -1.55
N ILE A 47 23.77 5.13 -0.59
CA ILE A 47 22.76 6.15 -0.85
C ILE A 47 23.38 7.36 -1.61
N LYS A 48 24.55 7.84 -1.20
CA LYS A 48 25.21 8.95 -1.89
C LYS A 48 25.59 8.62 -3.33
N LEU A 49 26.11 7.41 -3.58
CA LEU A 49 26.45 6.99 -4.94
C LEU A 49 25.18 6.80 -5.79
N ALA A 50 24.14 6.18 -5.23
CA ALA A 50 22.85 6.00 -5.89
C ALA A 50 22.23 7.35 -6.30
N ASN A 51 22.19 8.31 -5.38
CA ASN A 51 21.68 9.66 -5.65
C ASN A 51 22.49 10.37 -6.75
N LYS A 52 23.82 10.23 -6.76
CA LYS A 52 24.67 10.77 -7.82
C LYS A 52 24.37 10.16 -9.20
N LEU A 53 23.93 8.91 -9.22
CA LEU A 53 23.59 8.17 -10.45
C LEU A 53 22.10 8.23 -10.78
N HIS A 54 21.29 8.96 -9.99
CA HIS A 54 19.83 9.05 -10.11
C HIS A 54 19.12 7.69 -9.98
N ILE A 55 19.63 6.82 -9.10
CA ILE A 55 19.05 5.52 -8.79
C ILE A 55 18.21 5.63 -7.52
N GLN A 56 16.99 5.15 -7.57
CA GLN A 56 16.12 5.09 -6.39
C GLN A 56 16.63 4.07 -5.38
N VAL A 57 16.55 4.42 -4.08
CA VAL A 57 16.92 3.55 -2.97
C VAL A 57 15.71 3.36 -2.07
N LEU A 58 15.24 2.12 -1.98
CA LEU A 58 14.20 1.70 -1.04
C LEU A 58 14.88 1.06 0.16
N VAL A 59 14.39 1.34 1.36
CA VAL A 59 14.96 0.80 2.58
C VAL A 59 13.86 0.23 3.46
N ASP A 60 14.02 -1.03 3.86
CA ASP A 60 13.32 -1.61 4.99
C ASP A 60 14.14 -1.34 6.25
N PRO A 61 13.73 -0.36 7.08
CA PRO A 61 14.57 0.14 8.16
C PRO A 61 14.45 -0.73 9.42
N LYS A 62 15.51 -0.73 10.25
CA LYS A 62 15.48 -1.38 11.57
C LYS A 62 16.12 -0.48 12.62
N GLY A 63 15.51 -0.44 13.81
CA GLY A 63 15.99 0.39 14.93
C GLY A 63 15.63 1.87 14.77
N ASN A 64 16.26 2.73 15.57
CA ASN A 64 15.92 4.15 15.69
C ASN A 64 16.91 5.11 14.99
N ASP A 65 17.96 4.59 14.36
CA ASP A 65 18.99 5.40 13.68
C ASP A 65 18.52 5.79 12.26
N ILE A 66 17.61 6.77 12.17
CA ILE A 66 17.11 7.29 10.89
C ILE A 66 18.20 7.98 10.07
N GLU A 67 19.25 8.52 10.71
CA GLU A 67 20.33 9.22 10.01
C GLU A 67 21.11 8.29 9.09
N ARG A 68 21.16 7.00 9.42
CA ARG A 68 21.71 5.93 8.58
C ARG A 68 21.11 5.91 7.18
N TYR A 69 19.81 6.22 7.07
CA TYR A 69 19.04 6.15 5.83
C TYR A 69 18.81 7.50 5.16
N ALA A 70 19.42 8.57 5.68
CA ALA A 70 19.24 9.91 5.13
C ALA A 70 19.58 9.98 3.64
N GLY A 71 18.67 10.56 2.85
CA GLY A 71 18.77 10.65 1.39
C GLY A 71 18.25 9.42 0.63
N ALA A 72 17.71 8.40 1.30
CA ALA A 72 16.99 7.31 0.64
C ALA A 72 15.72 7.85 -0.04
N THR A 73 15.24 7.13 -1.07
CA THR A 73 14.02 7.53 -1.78
C THR A 73 12.78 7.20 -0.95
N ILE A 74 12.67 5.95 -0.51
CA ILE A 74 11.49 5.47 0.25
C ILE A 74 11.98 4.63 1.42
N LEU A 75 11.37 4.83 2.61
CA LEU A 75 11.46 3.89 3.72
C LEU A 75 10.14 3.12 3.85
N THR A 76 10.20 1.84 4.23
CA THR A 76 9.03 0.97 4.39
C THR A 76 8.86 0.42 5.81
N PRO A 77 8.85 1.27 6.86
CA PRO A 77 8.70 0.79 8.22
C PRO A 77 7.28 0.25 8.46
N ASN A 78 7.14 -0.73 9.35
CA ASN A 78 5.86 -1.03 9.96
C ASN A 78 5.53 0.01 11.06
N LYS A 79 4.30 -0.04 11.61
CA LYS A 79 3.86 0.95 12.62
C LYS A 79 4.78 0.97 13.85
N LYS A 80 5.26 -0.20 14.30
CA LYS A 80 6.18 -0.29 15.46
C LYS A 80 7.52 0.37 15.13
N GLU A 81 8.10 0.06 14.00
CA GLU A 81 9.36 0.66 13.52
C GLU A 81 9.22 2.18 13.31
N ALA A 82 8.09 2.64 12.80
CA ALA A 82 7.81 4.07 12.66
C ALA A 82 7.77 4.79 14.02
N LEU A 83 7.20 4.15 15.05
CA LEU A 83 7.23 4.68 16.42
C LEU A 83 8.68 4.72 16.98
N GLU A 84 9.46 3.68 16.75
CA GLU A 84 10.87 3.63 17.14
C GLU A 84 11.69 4.73 16.45
N LEU A 85 11.53 4.91 15.11
CA LEU A 85 12.21 5.95 14.32
C LEU A 85 11.85 7.36 14.77
N THR A 86 10.63 7.56 15.28
CA THR A 86 10.17 8.86 15.76
C THR A 86 10.42 9.07 17.26
N SER A 87 10.94 8.07 17.96
CA SER A 87 11.07 8.04 19.43
C SER A 87 9.75 8.44 20.11
N THR A 88 8.65 7.82 19.67
CA THR A 88 7.29 8.14 20.12
C THR A 88 6.68 6.89 20.76
N ASP A 89 6.29 7.01 22.02
CA ASP A 89 5.57 5.95 22.75
C ASP A 89 4.05 6.06 22.64
N ILE A 90 3.56 6.98 21.79
CA ILE A 90 2.17 7.42 21.82
C ILE A 90 1.39 6.80 20.66
N ASN A 91 0.24 6.19 20.96
CA ASN A 91 -0.77 5.76 19.98
C ASN A 91 -1.59 6.93 19.41
N ASP A 92 -0.96 8.08 19.17
CA ASP A 92 -1.56 9.25 18.52
C ASP A 92 -1.10 9.28 17.05
N ASP A 93 -1.95 8.76 16.18
CA ASP A 93 -1.67 8.69 14.74
C ASP A 93 -1.45 10.10 14.13
N THR A 94 -2.05 11.13 14.70
CA THR A 94 -1.88 12.52 14.22
C THR A 94 -0.49 13.05 14.55
N LEU A 95 0.00 12.76 15.76
CA LEU A 95 1.34 13.15 16.18
C LEU A 95 2.41 12.34 15.43
N LEU A 96 2.18 11.03 15.25
CA LEU A 96 3.06 10.16 14.46
C LEU A 96 3.21 10.71 13.04
N ASP A 97 2.10 11.05 12.37
CA ASP A 97 2.12 11.66 11.03
C ASP A 97 2.95 12.95 10.96
N LYS A 98 2.75 13.84 11.91
CA LYS A 98 3.52 15.10 11.98
C LYS A 98 5.02 14.82 12.11
N ARG A 99 5.40 13.88 12.97
CA ARG A 99 6.82 13.50 13.17
C ARG A 99 7.40 12.83 11.93
N LEU A 100 6.68 11.91 11.30
CA LEU A 100 7.14 11.26 10.08
C LEU A 100 7.31 12.25 8.91
N LYS A 101 6.42 13.24 8.77
CA LYS A 101 6.59 14.35 7.81
C LYS A 101 7.84 15.17 8.09
N LEU A 102 8.13 15.45 9.36
CA LEU A 102 9.37 16.13 9.75
C LEU A 102 10.61 15.29 9.43
N LEU A 103 10.55 13.97 9.65
CA LEU A 103 11.66 13.08 9.28
C LEU A 103 11.89 13.08 7.76
N CYS A 104 10.84 13.05 6.93
CA CYS A 104 10.97 13.17 5.48
C CYS A 104 11.75 14.45 5.10
N SER A 105 11.37 15.60 5.67
CA SER A 105 12.04 16.88 5.38
C SER A 105 13.47 16.92 5.89
N LYS A 106 13.68 16.55 7.16
CA LYS A 106 15.00 16.63 7.82
C LYS A 106 16.03 15.73 7.17
N HIS A 107 15.66 14.50 6.82
CA HIS A 107 16.57 13.49 6.28
C HIS A 107 16.51 13.35 4.75
N LYS A 108 15.80 14.27 4.06
CA LYS A 108 15.70 14.32 2.59
C LYS A 108 15.15 13.00 2.01
N LEU A 109 14.20 12.39 2.70
CA LEU A 109 13.45 11.25 2.20
C LEU A 109 12.36 11.75 1.27
N GLN A 110 12.11 11.06 0.16
CA GLN A 110 10.99 11.42 -0.70
C GLN A 110 9.67 10.98 -0.07
N TYR A 111 9.63 9.73 0.44
CA TYR A 111 8.47 9.15 1.09
C TYR A 111 8.84 8.20 2.24
N ILE A 112 7.86 8.02 3.14
CA ILE A 112 7.78 6.90 4.06
C ILE A 112 6.49 6.16 3.73
N ALA A 113 6.59 4.88 3.38
CA ALA A 113 5.45 3.99 3.10
C ALA A 113 5.26 3.08 4.33
N MET A 114 4.52 3.56 5.33
CA MET A 114 4.33 2.85 6.59
C MET A 114 3.27 1.75 6.44
N THR A 115 3.63 0.49 6.69
CA THR A 115 2.69 -0.62 6.67
C THR A 115 1.88 -0.68 7.96
N GLN A 116 0.56 -0.88 7.85
CA GLN A 116 -0.40 -0.84 8.97
C GLN A 116 -1.27 -2.12 9.05
N GLY A 117 -0.77 -3.24 8.57
CA GLY A 117 -1.50 -4.52 8.53
C GLY A 117 -2.80 -4.41 7.75
N SER A 118 -3.93 -4.73 8.39
CA SER A 118 -5.25 -4.69 7.78
C SER A 118 -5.72 -3.30 7.32
N GLN A 119 -5.06 -2.24 7.77
CA GLN A 119 -5.37 -0.88 7.32
C GLN A 119 -4.62 -0.49 6.03
N GLY A 120 -3.74 -1.36 5.53
CA GLY A 120 -2.98 -1.12 4.31
C GLY A 120 -1.68 -0.37 4.52
N ILE A 121 -1.32 0.50 3.57
CA ILE A 121 -0.07 1.25 3.58
C ILE A 121 -0.35 2.75 3.63
N LYS A 122 0.25 3.45 4.57
CA LYS A 122 0.19 4.90 4.65
C LYS A 122 1.41 5.51 3.99
N LEU A 123 1.19 6.22 2.89
CA LEU A 123 2.23 6.97 2.20
C LEU A 123 2.35 8.37 2.80
N ILE A 124 3.54 8.73 3.25
CA ILE A 124 3.83 9.99 3.91
C ILE A 124 4.98 10.67 3.17
N GLY A 125 4.71 11.86 2.66
CA GLY A 125 5.73 12.77 2.13
C GLY A 125 5.93 13.97 3.07
N SER A 126 6.80 14.89 2.71
CA SER A 126 7.09 16.07 3.54
C SER A 126 5.87 16.99 3.75
N LYS A 127 4.92 17.03 2.82
CA LYS A 127 3.74 17.92 2.85
C LYS A 127 2.43 17.16 3.04
N ASN A 128 2.28 16.04 2.35
CA ASN A 128 1.03 15.30 2.23
C ASN A 128 1.17 13.88 2.76
N SER A 129 0.05 13.28 3.14
CA SER A 129 -0.07 11.86 3.43
C SER A 129 -1.39 11.33 2.87
N CYS A 130 -1.40 10.08 2.43
CA CYS A 130 -2.59 9.37 2.03
C CYS A 130 -2.50 7.91 2.50
N VAL A 131 -3.64 7.26 2.60
CA VAL A 131 -3.73 5.83 2.93
C VAL A 131 -4.12 5.08 1.67
N ILE A 132 -3.37 4.05 1.34
CA ILE A 132 -3.70 3.05 0.34
C ILE A 132 -4.31 1.87 1.12
N PRO A 133 -5.62 1.65 1.06
CA PRO A 133 -6.27 0.62 1.86
C PRO A 133 -5.78 -0.77 1.48
N ALA A 134 -5.75 -1.68 2.45
CA ALA A 134 -5.50 -3.08 2.13
C ALA A 134 -6.67 -3.66 1.32
N THR A 135 -6.37 -4.62 0.46
CA THR A 135 -7.38 -5.46 -0.18
C THR A 135 -8.18 -6.23 0.88
N GLU A 136 -9.42 -6.63 0.56
CA GLU A 136 -10.28 -7.37 1.50
C GLU A 136 -9.53 -8.59 2.06
N LEU A 137 -9.52 -8.69 3.40
CA LEU A 137 -8.72 -9.70 4.10
C LEU A 137 -9.26 -11.10 3.82
N LYS A 138 -8.44 -11.91 3.20
CA LYS A 138 -8.54 -13.36 3.22
C LYS A 138 -8.06 -13.89 4.58
N GLN A 139 -8.30 -15.16 4.84
CA GLN A 139 -7.84 -15.79 6.07
C GLN A 139 -6.31 -15.65 6.20
N VAL A 140 -5.85 -14.98 7.25
CA VAL A 140 -4.43 -14.78 7.55
C VAL A 140 -3.87 -16.03 8.19
N PHE A 141 -2.80 -16.59 7.61
CA PHE A 141 -2.10 -17.75 8.15
C PHE A 141 -0.77 -17.36 8.79
N ASP A 142 0.03 -16.55 8.12
CA ASP A 142 1.33 -16.14 8.60
C ASP A 142 1.67 -14.74 8.07
N VAL A 143 2.14 -13.87 8.94
CA VAL A 143 2.56 -12.50 8.57
C VAL A 143 4.05 -12.38 8.28
N SER A 144 4.81 -13.47 8.43
CA SER A 144 6.26 -13.50 8.18
C SER A 144 6.55 -13.22 6.71
N GLY A 145 7.50 -12.34 6.43
CA GLY A 145 7.88 -11.97 5.06
C GLY A 145 6.94 -11.00 4.34
N ALA A 146 5.84 -10.56 4.98
CA ALA A 146 4.95 -9.57 4.39
C ALA A 146 5.67 -8.24 4.07
N GLY A 147 6.54 -7.77 4.96
CA GLY A 147 7.37 -6.57 4.75
C GLY A 147 8.32 -6.71 3.56
N ASP A 148 9.03 -7.84 3.48
CA ASP A 148 9.92 -8.15 2.35
C ASP A 148 9.14 -8.20 1.04
N THR A 149 7.92 -8.75 1.06
CA THR A 149 7.03 -8.78 -0.11
C THR A 149 6.58 -7.38 -0.51
N VAL A 150 6.23 -6.52 0.45
CA VAL A 150 5.84 -5.12 0.19
C VAL A 150 6.97 -4.38 -0.52
N ILE A 151 8.20 -4.40 0.01
CA ILE A 151 9.31 -3.65 -0.59
C ILE A 151 9.71 -4.21 -1.96
N ALA A 152 9.64 -5.53 -2.15
CA ALA A 152 9.94 -6.18 -3.43
C ALA A 152 8.89 -5.81 -4.50
N ALA A 153 7.58 -5.90 -4.18
CA ALA A 153 6.50 -5.55 -5.10
C ALA A 153 6.49 -4.05 -5.41
N LEU A 154 6.74 -3.19 -4.41
CA LEU A 154 6.91 -1.74 -4.60
C LEU A 154 8.04 -1.45 -5.59
N ALA A 155 9.20 -2.09 -5.40
CA ALA A 155 10.33 -1.94 -6.31
C ALA A 155 9.99 -2.39 -7.74
N ALA A 156 9.32 -3.52 -7.89
CA ALA A 156 8.88 -4.04 -9.19
C ALA A 156 7.94 -3.06 -9.90
N GLY A 157 6.94 -2.52 -9.18
CA GLY A 157 6.02 -1.50 -9.72
C GLY A 157 6.75 -0.24 -10.19
N LEU A 158 7.69 0.27 -9.39
CA LEU A 158 8.48 1.45 -9.75
C LEU A 158 9.41 1.21 -10.95
N ILE A 159 10.02 0.03 -11.07
CA ILE A 159 10.79 -0.39 -12.25
C ILE A 159 9.88 -0.43 -13.48
N GLY A 160 8.64 -0.91 -13.32
CA GLY A 160 7.58 -0.90 -14.33
C GLY A 160 7.03 0.48 -14.67
N LYS A 161 7.58 1.56 -14.09
CA LYS A 161 7.16 2.96 -14.27
C LYS A 161 5.73 3.25 -13.81
N MET A 162 5.22 2.47 -12.88
CA MET A 162 3.96 2.78 -12.20
C MET A 162 4.12 4.07 -11.38
N THR A 163 3.00 4.76 -11.14
CA THR A 163 2.98 5.83 -10.15
C THR A 163 3.28 5.24 -8.76
N ILE A 164 3.73 6.07 -7.82
CA ILE A 164 3.96 5.60 -6.45
C ILE A 164 2.70 5.01 -5.82
N HIS A 165 1.53 5.55 -6.16
CA HIS A 165 0.24 5.07 -5.67
C HIS A 165 -0.06 3.66 -6.22
N ASP A 166 0.00 3.47 -7.53
CA ASP A 166 -0.26 2.18 -8.17
C ASP A 166 0.75 1.10 -7.73
N ALA A 167 2.03 1.49 -7.53
CA ALA A 167 3.05 0.59 -7.03
C ALA A 167 2.80 0.15 -5.57
N LEU A 168 2.19 1.02 -4.75
CA LEU A 168 1.78 0.69 -3.38
C LEU A 168 0.49 -0.14 -3.36
N GLU A 169 -0.44 0.07 -4.28
CA GLU A 169 -1.59 -0.83 -4.47
C GLU A 169 -1.11 -2.24 -4.85
N LEU A 170 -0.19 -2.35 -5.81
CA LEU A 170 0.45 -3.62 -6.17
C LEU A 170 1.13 -4.28 -4.96
N ALA A 171 1.83 -3.50 -4.13
CA ALA A 171 2.48 -3.98 -2.91
C ALA A 171 1.48 -4.48 -1.86
N ASN A 172 0.33 -3.81 -1.70
CA ASN A 172 -0.76 -4.26 -0.83
C ASN A 172 -1.34 -5.60 -1.30
N ILE A 173 -1.60 -5.76 -2.60
CA ILE A 173 -2.10 -7.01 -3.18
C ILE A 173 -1.10 -8.14 -2.93
N ALA A 174 0.18 -7.91 -3.23
CA ALA A 174 1.23 -8.90 -3.01
C ALA A 174 1.36 -9.30 -1.54
N ALA A 175 1.32 -8.33 -0.62
CA ALA A 175 1.34 -8.59 0.82
C ALA A 175 0.09 -9.39 1.27
N GLY A 176 -1.09 -9.05 0.74
CA GLY A 176 -2.33 -9.78 0.98
C GLY A 176 -2.23 -11.25 0.57
N ILE A 177 -1.58 -11.56 -0.56
CA ILE A 177 -1.32 -12.93 -0.99
C ILE A 177 -0.30 -13.60 -0.07
N ALA A 178 0.80 -12.91 0.29
CA ALA A 178 1.85 -13.48 1.12
C ALA A 178 1.32 -14.00 2.46
N ILE A 179 0.47 -13.22 3.14
CA ILE A 179 -0.09 -13.59 4.46
C ILE A 179 -1.09 -14.75 4.42
N THR A 180 -1.55 -15.16 3.24
CA THR A 180 -2.38 -16.38 3.07
C THR A 180 -1.56 -17.66 2.92
N LYS A 181 -0.24 -17.55 2.86
CA LYS A 181 0.66 -18.69 2.72
C LYS A 181 1.24 -19.06 4.08
N VAL A 182 1.54 -20.33 4.28
CA VAL A 182 2.22 -20.81 5.50
C VAL A 182 3.73 -20.75 5.28
N GLY A 183 4.43 -20.02 6.16
CA GLY A 183 5.86 -19.80 6.07
C GLY A 183 6.25 -18.74 5.03
N THR A 184 7.54 -18.49 4.90
CA THR A 184 8.11 -17.47 3.99
C THR A 184 8.14 -17.99 2.55
N VAL A 185 7.00 -17.95 1.86
CA VAL A 185 6.87 -18.42 0.48
C VAL A 185 6.80 -17.21 -0.45
N PRO A 186 7.57 -17.17 -1.55
CA PRO A 186 7.52 -16.05 -2.48
C PRO A 186 6.14 -15.92 -3.15
N VAL A 187 5.79 -14.69 -3.50
CA VAL A 187 4.58 -14.39 -4.28
C VAL A 187 4.96 -14.32 -5.75
N GLU A 188 4.28 -15.11 -6.55
CA GLU A 188 4.52 -15.18 -7.98
C GLU A 188 3.69 -14.13 -8.75
N GLY A 189 4.23 -13.61 -9.86
CA GLY A 189 3.54 -12.58 -10.63
C GLY A 189 2.15 -12.99 -11.14
N HIS A 190 1.97 -14.26 -11.49
CA HIS A 190 0.67 -14.79 -11.93
C HIS A 190 -0.40 -14.79 -10.82
N GLU A 191 0.01 -14.93 -9.55
CA GLU A 191 -0.91 -14.86 -8.41
C GLU A 191 -1.43 -13.44 -8.22
N ILE A 192 -0.56 -12.44 -8.40
CA ILE A 192 -0.92 -11.02 -8.34
C ILE A 192 -1.91 -10.67 -9.46
N ILE A 193 -1.62 -11.11 -10.70
CA ILE A 193 -2.51 -10.89 -11.85
C ILE A 193 -3.89 -11.50 -11.58
N LYS A 194 -3.93 -12.74 -11.11
CA LYS A 194 -5.18 -13.43 -10.77
C LYS A 194 -5.98 -12.67 -9.69
N GLU A 195 -5.31 -12.13 -8.68
CA GLU A 195 -5.97 -11.37 -7.63
C GLU A 195 -6.57 -10.06 -8.16
N ILE A 196 -5.84 -9.34 -9.01
CA ILE A 196 -6.34 -8.13 -9.69
C ILE A 196 -7.56 -8.45 -10.56
N GLU A 197 -7.54 -9.56 -11.29
CA GLU A 197 -8.67 -10.02 -12.11
C GLU A 197 -9.91 -10.35 -11.25
N ILE A 198 -9.70 -10.97 -10.09
CA ILE A 198 -10.79 -11.27 -9.14
C ILE A 198 -11.38 -9.97 -8.58
N GLU A 199 -10.56 -9.02 -8.14
CA GLU A 199 -11.03 -7.72 -7.65
C GLU A 199 -11.78 -6.95 -8.73
N HIS A 200 -11.26 -6.96 -9.97
CA HIS A 200 -11.94 -6.33 -11.11
C HIS A 200 -13.28 -7.00 -11.42
N SER A 201 -13.32 -8.32 -11.38
CA SER A 201 -14.55 -9.10 -11.58
C SER A 201 -15.58 -8.84 -10.48
N GLN A 202 -15.14 -8.70 -9.23
CA GLN A 202 -16.01 -8.34 -8.11
C GLN A 202 -16.53 -6.90 -8.20
N GLN A 203 -15.73 -5.95 -8.70
CA GLN A 203 -16.19 -4.58 -8.98
C GLN A 203 -17.22 -4.55 -10.11
N ILE A 204 -17.03 -5.32 -11.18
CA ILE A 204 -17.98 -5.43 -12.29
C ILE A 204 -19.28 -6.12 -11.81
N ASN A 205 -19.17 -7.13 -10.94
CA ASN A 205 -20.30 -7.83 -10.36
C ASN A 205 -21.13 -6.96 -9.38
N LYS A 206 -20.63 -5.82 -8.94
CA LYS A 206 -21.44 -4.84 -8.18
C LYS A 206 -22.47 -4.12 -9.06
N ILE A 207 -22.29 -4.11 -10.37
CA ILE A 207 -23.25 -3.55 -11.34
C ILE A 207 -24.13 -4.70 -11.84
N ILE A 208 -25.34 -4.79 -11.30
CA ILE A 208 -26.31 -5.83 -11.65
C ILE A 208 -27.23 -5.28 -12.75
N LYS A 209 -27.30 -5.99 -13.89
CA LYS A 209 -28.22 -5.64 -14.95
C LYS A 209 -29.67 -5.95 -14.52
N PRO A 210 -30.68 -5.14 -14.93
CA PRO A 210 -32.08 -5.37 -14.56
C PRO A 210 -32.57 -6.81 -14.77
N ALA A 211 -32.14 -7.47 -15.86
CA ALA A 211 -32.50 -8.85 -16.18
C ALA A 211 -31.94 -9.89 -15.19
N GLN A 212 -30.89 -9.56 -14.42
CA GLN A 212 -30.26 -10.44 -13.45
C GLN A 212 -30.72 -10.16 -12.00
N MET A 213 -31.45 -9.06 -11.81
CA MET A 213 -31.83 -8.58 -10.46
C MET A 213 -32.71 -9.56 -9.70
N GLU A 214 -33.67 -10.19 -10.37
CA GLU A 214 -34.61 -11.10 -9.74
C GLU A 214 -33.92 -12.35 -9.20
N SER A 215 -33.04 -12.97 -10.00
CA SER A 215 -32.22 -14.11 -9.56
C SER A 215 -31.31 -13.73 -8.38
N TYR A 216 -30.60 -12.61 -8.49
CA TYR A 216 -29.73 -12.13 -7.43
C TYR A 216 -30.45 -11.88 -6.11
N LEU A 217 -31.62 -11.24 -6.17
CA LEU A 217 -32.46 -11.01 -4.97
C LEU A 217 -32.98 -12.31 -4.36
N SER A 218 -33.33 -13.29 -5.21
CA SER A 218 -33.76 -14.60 -4.77
C SER A 218 -32.66 -15.33 -3.97
N ASP A 219 -31.44 -15.30 -4.49
CA ASP A 219 -30.26 -15.92 -3.83
C ASP A 219 -29.98 -15.28 -2.46
N LEU A 220 -30.00 -13.94 -2.38
CA LEU A 220 -29.80 -13.22 -1.12
C LEU A 220 -30.90 -13.51 -0.10
N ARG A 221 -32.18 -13.60 -0.54
CA ARG A 221 -33.29 -13.94 0.35
C ARG A 221 -33.17 -15.38 0.85
N THR A 222 -32.76 -16.31 -0.01
CA THR A 222 -32.53 -17.70 0.36
C THR A 222 -31.42 -17.83 1.39
N ALA A 223 -30.37 -17.00 1.29
CA ALA A 223 -29.29 -16.91 2.27
C ALA A 223 -29.71 -16.20 3.59
N GLY A 224 -30.93 -15.69 3.70
CA GLY A 224 -31.41 -14.98 4.88
C GLY A 224 -30.84 -13.59 5.07
N SER A 225 -30.22 -13.02 4.04
CA SER A 225 -29.57 -11.71 4.11
C SER A 225 -30.57 -10.57 4.20
N LYS A 226 -30.28 -9.56 5.03
CA LYS A 226 -31.05 -8.33 5.13
C LYS A 226 -30.70 -7.39 3.98
N ILE A 227 -31.68 -7.14 3.11
CA ILE A 227 -31.49 -6.34 1.91
C ILE A 227 -32.09 -4.95 2.11
N GLY A 228 -31.31 -3.90 1.80
CA GLY A 228 -31.78 -2.53 1.70
C GLY A 228 -31.80 -2.05 0.27
N PHE A 229 -32.70 -1.12 -0.03
CA PHE A 229 -32.78 -0.46 -1.33
C PHE A 229 -32.78 1.05 -1.15
N THR A 230 -32.04 1.73 -2.01
CA THR A 230 -32.11 3.18 -2.18
C THR A 230 -31.94 3.52 -3.66
N ASN A 231 -32.29 4.75 -4.04
CA ASN A 231 -32.13 5.22 -5.41
C ASN A 231 -31.75 6.69 -5.47
N GLY A 232 -31.19 7.12 -6.60
CA GLY A 232 -30.87 8.51 -6.80
C GLY A 232 -30.19 8.77 -8.15
N CYS A 233 -30.07 10.05 -8.47
CA CYS A 233 -29.38 10.50 -9.67
C CYS A 233 -27.85 10.49 -9.50
N PHE A 234 -27.36 10.80 -8.32
CA PHE A 234 -25.94 10.90 -7.97
C PHE A 234 -25.10 11.68 -8.99
N ASP A 235 -25.70 12.69 -9.55
CA ASP A 235 -25.18 13.54 -10.63
C ASP A 235 -23.89 14.29 -10.21
N ILE A 236 -23.84 14.77 -8.98
CA ILE A 236 -22.64 15.29 -8.33
C ILE A 236 -22.53 14.65 -6.97
N LEU A 237 -21.48 13.84 -6.78
CA LEU A 237 -21.20 13.25 -5.49
C LEU A 237 -20.63 14.28 -4.51
N HIS A 238 -21.11 14.26 -3.29
CA HIS A 238 -20.61 15.07 -2.18
C HIS A 238 -20.63 14.26 -0.88
N ALA A 239 -19.95 14.75 0.15
CA ALA A 239 -19.80 14.06 1.43
C ALA A 239 -21.14 13.59 2.04
N GLY A 240 -22.22 14.34 1.82
CA GLY A 240 -23.56 13.96 2.28
C GLY A 240 -24.10 12.66 1.63
N HIS A 241 -23.79 12.44 0.34
CA HIS A 241 -24.15 11.19 -0.34
C HIS A 241 -23.36 10.01 0.24
N VAL A 242 -22.07 10.17 0.46
CA VAL A 242 -21.19 9.13 1.01
C VAL A 242 -21.69 8.74 2.42
N SER A 243 -21.84 9.73 3.31
CA SER A 243 -22.33 9.49 4.68
C SER A 243 -23.72 8.84 4.74
N TYR A 244 -24.62 9.26 3.82
CA TYR A 244 -25.94 8.65 3.71
C TYR A 244 -25.84 7.16 3.31
N LEU A 245 -25.06 6.83 2.28
CA LEU A 245 -24.89 5.46 1.80
C LEU A 245 -24.20 4.57 2.83
N GLU A 246 -23.18 5.07 3.54
CA GLU A 246 -22.54 4.36 4.65
C GLU A 246 -23.51 4.05 5.77
N ARG A 247 -24.33 5.02 6.19
CA ARG A 247 -25.37 4.83 7.19
C ARG A 247 -26.45 3.86 6.74
N ALA A 248 -26.85 3.87 5.47
CA ALA A 248 -27.79 2.92 4.92
C ALA A 248 -27.19 1.51 4.90
N LYS A 249 -25.93 1.37 4.43
CA LYS A 249 -25.22 0.08 4.40
C LYS A 249 -25.03 -0.51 5.80
N SER A 250 -24.76 0.29 6.82
CA SER A 250 -24.59 -0.19 8.20
C SER A 250 -25.86 -0.83 8.82
N LYS A 251 -27.04 -0.70 8.18
CA LYS A 251 -28.32 -1.24 8.66
C LYS A 251 -28.72 -2.55 7.98
N VAL A 252 -27.98 -2.97 6.96
CA VAL A 252 -28.32 -4.11 6.08
C VAL A 252 -27.07 -4.87 5.69
N ASP A 253 -27.23 -6.14 5.33
CA ASP A 253 -26.15 -6.98 4.82
C ASP A 253 -25.81 -6.62 3.37
N HIS A 254 -26.84 -6.31 2.56
CA HIS A 254 -26.71 -5.88 1.18
C HIS A 254 -27.51 -4.60 0.91
N LEU A 255 -26.84 -3.55 0.43
CA LEU A 255 -27.49 -2.32 -0.01
C LEU A 255 -27.49 -2.28 -1.55
N ILE A 256 -28.69 -2.23 -2.13
CA ILE A 256 -28.89 -2.10 -3.57
C ILE A 256 -29.19 -0.64 -3.88
N LEU A 257 -28.41 -0.10 -4.80
CA LEU A 257 -28.52 1.28 -5.27
C LEU A 257 -29.12 1.30 -6.70
N GLY A 258 -30.32 1.81 -6.83
CA GLY A 258 -30.92 2.13 -8.15
C GLY A 258 -30.38 3.46 -8.66
N LEU A 259 -29.52 3.40 -9.69
CA LEU A 259 -28.97 4.61 -10.32
C LEU A 259 -29.86 5.03 -11.49
N ASN A 260 -30.26 6.29 -11.52
CA ASN A 260 -31.00 6.84 -12.65
C ASN A 260 -30.14 6.86 -13.93
N SER A 261 -30.71 6.49 -15.05
CA SER A 261 -30.03 6.64 -16.34
C SER A 261 -29.83 8.11 -16.71
N ASP A 262 -28.82 8.41 -17.53
CA ASP A 262 -28.56 9.76 -18.02
C ASP A 262 -29.77 10.39 -18.68
N ALA A 263 -30.55 9.60 -19.42
CA ALA A 263 -31.78 10.09 -20.06
C ALA A 263 -32.81 10.53 -19.00
N SER A 264 -32.97 9.76 -17.92
CA SER A 264 -33.84 10.13 -16.80
C SER A 264 -33.34 11.38 -16.07
N VAL A 265 -32.03 11.47 -15.83
CA VAL A 265 -31.41 12.64 -15.19
C VAL A 265 -31.60 13.89 -16.04
N ARG A 266 -31.39 13.79 -17.35
CA ARG A 266 -31.66 14.91 -18.29
C ARG A 266 -33.12 15.35 -18.26
N GLY A 267 -34.04 14.42 -18.20
CA GLY A 267 -35.48 14.76 -18.12
C GLY A 267 -35.84 15.46 -16.79
N LEU A 268 -35.18 15.12 -15.70
CA LEU A 268 -35.48 15.67 -14.37
C LEU A 268 -34.75 16.99 -14.08
N LYS A 269 -33.51 17.16 -14.56
CA LYS A 269 -32.59 18.24 -14.15
C LYS A 269 -32.14 19.15 -15.32
N GLY A 270 -32.59 18.84 -16.56
CA GLY A 270 -32.26 19.63 -17.74
C GLY A 270 -31.15 19.01 -18.61
N PRO A 271 -30.98 19.52 -19.85
CA PRO A 271 -30.17 18.89 -20.90
C PRO A 271 -28.65 18.89 -20.61
N SER A 272 -28.18 19.75 -19.70
CA SER A 272 -26.78 19.82 -19.31
C SER A 272 -26.39 18.80 -18.19
N ARG A 273 -27.28 17.89 -17.87
CA ARG A 273 -27.09 16.88 -16.82
C ARG A 273 -27.15 15.45 -17.39
N PRO A 274 -26.44 14.48 -16.72
CA PRO A 274 -25.56 14.62 -15.55
C PRO A 274 -24.26 15.34 -15.91
N VAL A 275 -23.51 15.78 -14.88
CA VAL A 275 -22.18 16.41 -15.00
C VAL A 275 -21.08 15.36 -15.03
N VAL A 276 -21.32 14.20 -14.38
CA VAL A 276 -20.39 13.08 -14.28
C VAL A 276 -21.04 11.83 -14.84
#